data_60aa15cff30280cdb3b160deaa915d39
#
_entry.id   60aa15cff30280cdb3b160deaa915d39
#
_cell.length_a   1.000
_cell.length_b   1.000
_cell.length_c   1.000
_cell.angle_alpha   90.00
_cell.angle_beta   90.00
_cell.angle_gamma   90.00
#
_symmetry.space_group_name_H-M   'P 1'
#
loop_
_entity.id
_entity.type
_entity.pdbx_description
1 polymer ?
#
loop_
_entity_poly.entity_id
_entity_poly.type
_entity_poly.pdbx_seq_one_letter_code
_entity_poly.pdbx_strand_id
1 'polypeptide(L)'
;VRTQESGFDMRESYVIGIDIGGTNFRIGAVDDGGKLLHHHTDRSFKISHRENSVDLLVQYISDYLIQEHFQFPRAVSIGFPSAISRDRQTLYSTPNLEGFDGLPIVSILRKRLGVPVFIDKDVNHLLLYEIVARGIGREKSVVGIFVGSGIGNSIRLGGSFWRGKHGAAGELGHFQLPGRKALCNCGNVGCVERYAAGRRLEEIARVNFPQTEIDELFLRYGEQPILEEFVRDLSIPVVAEINIFDPDYVILGGGVLSMKGFPLEQFLEDIRSHTRKPYPGEDVEILLSDADPRNGILGAAYSALEGLKTGVCIKEERRMSI
;
A
#
# COMPACT_ATOMS: atom_id res chain seq x y z
N VAL A 1 -1.06 -43.77 -10.76
CA VAL A 1 -0.50 -42.62 -10.05
C VAL A 1 -1.68 -41.83 -9.53
N ARG A 2 -2.02 -42.01 -8.24
CA ARG A 2 -3.06 -41.22 -7.56
C ARG A 2 -2.49 -39.86 -7.24
N THR A 3 -3.01 -38.82 -7.88
CA THR A 3 -2.88 -37.43 -7.45
C THR A 3 -3.54 -37.32 -6.09
N GLN A 4 -2.77 -37.01 -5.05
CA GLN A 4 -3.29 -36.59 -3.77
C GLN A 4 -3.93 -35.21 -3.99
N GLU A 5 -5.25 -35.17 -4.11
CA GLU A 5 -6.04 -33.99 -3.79
C GLU A 5 -5.85 -33.74 -2.29
N SER A 6 -5.10 -32.71 -1.93
CA SER A 6 -5.03 -32.23 -0.56
C SER A 6 -6.41 -31.65 -0.23
N GLY A 7 -7.28 -32.49 0.34
CA GLY A 7 -8.56 -32.06 0.88
C GLY A 7 -8.31 -30.98 1.93
N PHE A 8 -8.69 -29.76 1.61
CA PHE A 8 -8.69 -28.63 2.53
C PHE A 8 -9.69 -28.97 3.65
N ASP A 9 -9.22 -29.04 4.91
CA ASP A 9 -10.13 -29.24 6.04
C ASP A 9 -10.95 -27.95 6.22
N MET A 10 -12.25 -28.00 5.90
CA MET A 10 -13.21 -26.90 5.97
C MET A 10 -13.38 -26.28 7.38
N ARG A 11 -12.52 -26.61 8.35
CA ARG A 11 -12.51 -26.11 9.73
C ARG A 11 -11.35 -25.15 10.02
N GLU A 12 -10.50 -24.87 9.05
CA GLU A 12 -9.40 -23.94 9.29
C GLU A 12 -9.93 -22.52 9.50
N SER A 13 -9.48 -21.92 10.61
CA SER A 13 -9.77 -20.53 10.96
C SER A 13 -8.95 -19.58 10.08
N TYR A 14 -9.59 -18.66 9.38
CA TYR A 14 -8.92 -17.76 8.44
C TYR A 14 -9.52 -16.36 8.43
N VAL A 15 -8.77 -15.41 7.90
CA VAL A 15 -9.22 -14.04 7.59
C VAL A 15 -9.06 -13.75 6.11
N ILE A 16 -9.80 -12.76 5.61
CA ILE A 16 -9.65 -12.27 4.24
C ILE A 16 -8.82 -10.99 4.25
N GLY A 17 -7.75 -11.00 3.47
CA GLY A 17 -6.96 -9.82 3.14
C GLY A 17 -7.30 -9.32 1.74
N ILE A 18 -7.53 -8.02 1.60
CA ILE A 18 -7.83 -7.38 0.32
C ILE A 18 -6.88 -6.19 0.13
N ASP A 19 -6.28 -6.11 -1.05
CA ASP A 19 -5.45 -5.01 -1.50
C ASP A 19 -6.07 -4.39 -2.75
N ILE A 20 -6.53 -3.15 -2.63
CA ILE A 20 -7.13 -2.41 -3.74
C ILE A 20 -6.13 -1.35 -4.19
N GLY A 21 -5.57 -1.53 -5.38
CA GLY A 21 -4.80 -0.48 -6.06
C GLY A 21 -5.64 0.26 -7.09
N GLY A 22 -5.09 1.32 -7.67
CA GLY A 22 -5.78 2.07 -8.73
C GLY A 22 -6.09 1.25 -9.99
N THR A 23 -5.33 0.19 -10.26
CA THR A 23 -5.47 -0.65 -11.45
C THR A 23 -5.88 -2.09 -11.13
N ASN A 24 -5.30 -2.67 -10.10
CA ASN A 24 -5.48 -4.07 -9.73
C ASN A 24 -6.12 -4.17 -8.34
N PHE A 25 -6.98 -5.16 -8.24
CA PHE A 25 -7.65 -5.59 -7.02
C PHE A 25 -7.19 -7.01 -6.69
N ARG A 26 -6.83 -7.26 -5.45
CA ARG A 26 -6.35 -8.55 -4.99
C ARG A 26 -7.07 -8.97 -3.74
N ILE A 27 -7.45 -10.24 -3.65
CA ILE A 27 -8.14 -10.85 -2.50
C ILE A 27 -7.48 -12.17 -2.16
N GLY A 28 -7.37 -12.51 -0.89
CA GLY A 28 -6.85 -13.80 -0.47
C GLY A 28 -7.31 -14.20 0.92
N ALA A 29 -7.40 -15.52 1.12
CA ALA A 29 -7.64 -16.15 2.41
C ALA A 29 -6.30 -16.49 3.09
N VAL A 30 -6.15 -16.11 4.35
CA VAL A 30 -4.94 -16.31 5.14
C VAL A 30 -5.31 -16.95 6.47
N ASP A 31 -4.64 -18.04 6.85
CA ASP A 31 -4.87 -18.74 8.10
C ASP A 31 -4.37 -17.96 9.33
N ASP A 32 -4.67 -18.43 10.53
CA ASP A 32 -4.24 -17.81 11.79
C ASP A 32 -2.70 -17.83 11.98
N GLY A 33 -1.98 -18.67 11.24
CA GLY A 33 -0.52 -18.70 11.20
C GLY A 33 0.10 -17.71 10.23
N GLY A 34 -0.71 -17.02 9.44
CA GLY A 34 -0.24 -16.05 8.43
C GLY A 34 0.09 -16.68 7.07
N LYS A 35 -0.28 -17.94 6.84
CA LYS A 35 -0.08 -18.61 5.55
C LYS A 35 -1.20 -18.25 4.58
N LEU A 36 -0.82 -17.83 3.38
CA LEU A 36 -1.78 -17.62 2.28
C LEU A 36 -2.29 -18.98 1.78
N LEU A 37 -3.60 -19.19 1.85
CA LEU A 37 -4.28 -20.41 1.46
C LEU A 37 -4.66 -20.38 -0.01
N HIS A 38 -5.29 -19.28 -0.43
CA HIS A 38 -5.69 -19.03 -1.81
C HIS A 38 -5.73 -17.52 -2.08
N HIS A 39 -5.57 -17.11 -3.35
CA HIS A 39 -5.71 -15.72 -3.75
C HIS A 39 -6.15 -15.55 -5.21
N HIS A 40 -6.81 -14.43 -5.46
CA HIS A 40 -7.18 -13.97 -6.79
C HIS A 40 -6.66 -12.56 -7.05
N THR A 41 -6.37 -12.27 -8.31
CA THR A 41 -6.06 -10.92 -8.78
C THR A 41 -6.99 -10.56 -9.92
N ASP A 42 -7.55 -9.35 -9.87
CA ASP A 42 -8.44 -8.83 -10.89
C ASP A 42 -8.22 -7.32 -11.09
N ARG A 43 -9.00 -6.71 -11.96
CA ARG A 43 -8.94 -5.28 -12.25
C ARG A 43 -9.87 -4.49 -11.33
N SER A 44 -9.39 -3.36 -10.79
CA SER A 44 -10.15 -2.52 -9.84
C SER A 44 -11.43 -1.94 -10.44
N PHE A 45 -11.52 -1.77 -11.78
CA PHE A 45 -12.75 -1.30 -12.41
C PHE A 45 -13.95 -2.22 -12.20
N LYS A 46 -13.73 -3.52 -11.89
CA LYS A 46 -14.82 -4.46 -11.60
C LYS A 46 -15.59 -4.13 -10.32
N ILE A 47 -14.96 -3.42 -9.40
CA ILE A 47 -15.55 -3.00 -8.12
C ILE A 47 -15.70 -1.48 -8.01
N SER A 48 -15.33 -0.73 -9.04
CA SER A 48 -15.34 0.74 -9.05
C SER A 48 -16.34 1.24 -10.09
N HIS A 49 -17.54 1.58 -9.62
CA HIS A 49 -18.62 2.08 -10.45
C HIS A 49 -19.47 3.07 -9.63
N ARG A 50 -19.73 4.26 -10.16
CA ARG A 50 -20.27 5.43 -9.41
C ARG A 50 -21.41 5.12 -8.44
N GLU A 51 -22.37 4.28 -8.83
CA GLU A 51 -23.62 4.12 -8.08
C GLU A 51 -23.65 2.85 -7.21
N ASN A 52 -22.82 1.83 -7.48
CA ASN A 52 -22.93 0.53 -6.85
C ASN A 52 -21.62 -0.14 -6.44
N SER A 53 -20.54 0.63 -6.26
CA SER A 53 -19.20 0.11 -5.93
C SER A 53 -19.18 -0.74 -4.67
N VAL A 54 -19.91 -0.35 -3.65
CA VAL A 54 -20.02 -1.14 -2.40
C VAL A 54 -20.71 -2.48 -2.65
N ASP A 55 -21.77 -2.50 -3.45
CA ASP A 55 -22.48 -3.73 -3.80
C ASP A 55 -21.61 -4.66 -4.61
N LEU A 56 -20.86 -4.14 -5.58
CA LEU A 56 -19.90 -4.89 -6.38
C LEU A 56 -18.77 -5.47 -5.52
N LEU A 57 -18.24 -4.70 -4.57
CA LEU A 57 -17.21 -5.19 -3.65
C LEU A 57 -17.75 -6.34 -2.77
N VAL A 58 -18.94 -6.18 -2.19
CA VAL A 58 -19.59 -7.23 -1.39
C VAL A 58 -19.86 -8.47 -2.23
N GLN A 59 -20.39 -8.29 -3.43
CA GLN A 59 -20.63 -9.39 -4.35
C GLN A 59 -19.34 -10.13 -4.70
N TYR A 60 -18.28 -9.40 -5.04
CA TYR A 60 -16.98 -9.98 -5.37
C TYR A 60 -16.40 -10.82 -4.21
N ILE A 61 -16.47 -10.30 -2.97
CA ILE A 61 -16.05 -11.05 -1.78
C ILE A 61 -16.87 -12.33 -1.61
N SER A 62 -18.19 -12.23 -1.78
CA SER A 62 -19.10 -13.39 -1.65
C SER A 62 -18.82 -14.44 -2.72
N ASP A 63 -18.63 -14.01 -3.97
CA ASP A 63 -18.34 -14.92 -5.08
C ASP A 63 -17.00 -15.62 -4.90
N TYR A 64 -15.97 -14.90 -4.42
CA TYR A 64 -14.69 -15.50 -4.06
C TYR A 64 -14.84 -16.60 -3.00
N LEU A 65 -15.58 -16.33 -1.92
CA LEU A 65 -15.80 -17.31 -0.86
C LEU A 65 -16.55 -18.57 -1.38
N ILE A 66 -17.53 -18.38 -2.24
CA ILE A 66 -18.31 -19.49 -2.84
C ILE A 66 -17.43 -20.32 -3.80
N GLN A 67 -16.69 -19.66 -4.69
CA GLN A 67 -15.87 -20.33 -5.70
C GLN A 67 -14.74 -21.16 -5.09
N GLU A 68 -14.15 -20.65 -4.00
CA GLU A 68 -13.06 -21.34 -3.30
C GLU A 68 -13.55 -22.26 -2.17
N HIS A 69 -14.87 -22.46 -2.06
CA HIS A 69 -15.50 -23.28 -1.03
C HIS A 69 -15.16 -22.88 0.41
N PHE A 70 -14.84 -21.60 0.63
CA PHE A 70 -14.63 -21.05 1.95
C PHE A 70 -15.95 -20.79 2.68
N GLN A 71 -15.97 -21.05 4.00
CA GLN A 71 -17.06 -20.65 4.89
C GLN A 71 -16.88 -19.19 5.35
N PHE A 72 -17.60 -18.78 6.41
CA PHE A 72 -17.46 -17.43 6.95
C PHE A 72 -16.06 -17.16 7.48
N PRO A 73 -15.34 -16.11 6.99
CA PRO A 73 -14.07 -15.70 7.54
C PRO A 73 -14.26 -15.10 8.94
N ARG A 74 -13.21 -15.13 9.76
CA ARG A 74 -13.22 -14.47 11.07
C ARG A 74 -13.28 -12.95 10.97
N ALA A 75 -12.69 -12.38 9.94
CA ALA A 75 -12.69 -10.96 9.63
C ALA A 75 -12.30 -10.72 8.17
N VAL A 76 -12.59 -9.53 7.68
CA VAL A 76 -12.11 -8.99 6.41
C VAL A 76 -11.30 -7.73 6.69
N SER A 77 -10.11 -7.59 6.09
CA SER A 77 -9.33 -6.35 6.11
C SER A 77 -9.03 -5.88 4.70
N ILE A 78 -9.20 -4.58 4.45
CA ILE A 78 -9.12 -3.99 3.12
C ILE A 78 -8.15 -2.81 3.11
N GLY A 79 -7.15 -2.87 2.24
CA GLY A 79 -6.28 -1.75 1.88
C GLY A 79 -6.90 -0.90 0.78
N PHE A 80 -7.04 0.40 1.01
CA PHE A 80 -7.54 1.35 0.03
C PHE A 80 -6.47 2.38 -0.35
N PRO A 81 -6.32 2.75 -1.63
CA PRO A 81 -5.46 3.84 -2.08
C PRO A 81 -6.18 5.18 -1.86
N SER A 82 -6.43 5.54 -0.60
CA SER A 82 -7.44 6.54 -0.23
C SER A 82 -7.01 7.36 0.98
N ALA A 83 -7.57 8.56 1.10
CA ALA A 83 -7.60 9.28 2.37
C ALA A 83 -8.66 8.65 3.30
N ILE A 84 -8.22 8.13 4.43
CA ILE A 84 -9.05 7.39 5.38
C ILE A 84 -9.10 8.13 6.71
N SER A 85 -10.28 8.18 7.35
CA SER A 85 -10.46 8.81 8.66
C SER A 85 -9.49 8.24 9.70
N ARG A 86 -9.13 9.05 10.71
CA ARG A 86 -8.18 8.65 11.75
C ARG A 86 -8.62 7.40 12.52
N ASP A 87 -9.91 7.22 12.73
CA ASP A 87 -10.53 6.07 13.39
C ASP A 87 -10.70 4.84 12.47
N ARG A 88 -10.33 4.98 11.18
CA ARG A 88 -10.45 3.90 10.19
C ARG A 88 -11.88 3.40 9.99
N GLN A 89 -12.87 4.29 10.00
CA GLN A 89 -14.26 3.94 9.74
C GLN A 89 -14.76 4.46 8.39
N THR A 90 -14.21 5.58 7.89
CA THR A 90 -14.72 6.33 6.75
C THR A 90 -13.65 6.54 5.68
N LEU A 91 -14.01 6.35 4.42
CA LEU A 91 -13.21 6.77 3.27
C LEU A 91 -13.57 8.22 2.94
N TYR A 92 -12.61 9.13 3.05
CA TYR A 92 -12.84 10.54 2.74
C TYR A 92 -12.77 10.82 1.24
N SER A 93 -11.75 10.27 0.58
CA SER A 93 -11.52 10.45 -0.85
C SER A 93 -10.77 9.26 -1.43
N THR A 94 -11.23 8.80 -2.57
CA THR A 94 -10.72 7.65 -3.31
C THR A 94 -10.47 8.03 -4.78
N PRO A 95 -9.47 8.87 -5.07
CA PRO A 95 -9.33 9.54 -6.38
C PRO A 95 -9.21 8.59 -7.57
N ASN A 96 -8.88 7.31 -7.33
CA ASN A 96 -8.75 6.29 -8.37
C ASN A 96 -9.85 5.20 -8.31
N LEU A 97 -10.85 5.36 -7.43
CA LEU A 97 -11.94 4.41 -7.22
C LEU A 97 -13.26 5.16 -7.10
N GLU A 98 -14.07 5.15 -8.14
CA GLU A 98 -15.37 5.83 -8.12
C GLU A 98 -16.35 5.14 -7.16
N GLY A 99 -17.21 5.90 -6.50
CA GLY A 99 -18.33 5.41 -5.71
C GLY A 99 -18.03 5.02 -4.26
N PHE A 100 -16.83 5.36 -3.74
CA PHE A 100 -16.45 5.09 -2.35
C PHE A 100 -16.27 6.35 -1.49
N ASP A 101 -16.27 7.54 -2.10
CA ASP A 101 -16.01 8.81 -1.42
C ASP A 101 -17.05 9.15 -0.35
N GLY A 102 -16.57 9.59 0.80
CA GLY A 102 -17.42 10.05 1.92
C GLY A 102 -18.16 8.93 2.66
N LEU A 103 -17.93 7.65 2.34
CA LEU A 103 -18.70 6.55 2.91
C LEU A 103 -18.15 6.07 4.27
N PRO A 104 -19.02 5.81 5.26
CA PRO A 104 -18.70 5.09 6.48
C PRO A 104 -18.58 3.59 6.18
N ILE A 105 -17.58 3.25 5.35
CA ILE A 105 -17.46 1.96 4.65
C ILE A 105 -17.42 0.76 5.60
N VAL A 106 -16.78 0.90 6.78
CA VAL A 106 -16.65 -0.19 7.74
C VAL A 106 -18.01 -0.62 8.27
N SER A 107 -18.87 0.31 8.67
CA SER A 107 -20.21 -0.01 9.18
C SER A 107 -21.08 -0.65 8.10
N ILE A 108 -20.97 -0.15 6.85
CA ILE A 108 -21.71 -0.69 5.71
C ILE A 108 -21.28 -2.13 5.42
N LEU A 109 -19.98 -2.36 5.26
CA LEU A 109 -19.44 -3.68 4.93
C LEU A 109 -19.68 -4.69 6.06
N ARG A 110 -19.51 -4.28 7.34
CA ARG A 110 -19.79 -5.14 8.50
C ARG A 110 -21.23 -5.61 8.51
N LYS A 111 -22.20 -4.72 8.24
CA LYS A 111 -23.61 -5.08 8.15
C LYS A 111 -23.91 -6.03 7.01
N ARG A 112 -23.24 -5.87 5.87
CA ARG A 112 -23.46 -6.67 4.66
C ARG A 112 -22.79 -8.04 4.72
N LEU A 113 -21.57 -8.12 5.25
CA LEU A 113 -20.77 -9.34 5.31
C LEU A 113 -21.02 -10.16 6.58
N GLY A 114 -21.56 -9.56 7.63
CA GLY A 114 -21.83 -10.24 8.91
C GLY A 114 -20.60 -10.59 9.73
N VAL A 115 -19.44 -10.03 9.40
CA VAL A 115 -18.16 -10.29 10.06
C VAL A 115 -17.44 -8.97 10.40
N PRO A 116 -16.48 -8.95 11.34
CA PRO A 116 -15.62 -7.80 11.58
C PRO A 116 -14.92 -7.33 10.31
N VAL A 117 -14.92 -6.02 10.07
CA VAL A 117 -14.24 -5.39 8.93
C VAL A 117 -13.26 -4.36 9.43
N PHE A 118 -12.05 -4.38 8.88
CA PHE A 118 -10.98 -3.43 9.13
C PHE A 118 -10.58 -2.77 7.81
N ILE A 119 -10.17 -1.51 7.87
CA ILE A 119 -9.59 -0.81 6.72
C ILE A 119 -8.33 -0.06 7.12
N ASP A 120 -7.39 0.05 6.22
CA ASP A 120 -6.27 0.99 6.31
C ASP A 120 -5.82 1.42 4.90
N LYS A 121 -4.85 2.34 4.82
CA LYS A 121 -4.17 2.64 3.55
C LYS A 121 -3.46 1.36 3.05
N ASP A 122 -3.51 1.13 1.75
CA ASP A 122 -2.82 0.02 1.08
C ASP A 122 -1.33 -0.03 1.46
N VAL A 123 -0.66 1.12 1.48
CA VAL A 123 0.75 1.25 1.87
C VAL A 123 1.02 0.92 3.34
N ASN A 124 0.04 1.10 4.25
CA ASN A 124 0.19 0.66 5.63
C ASN A 124 0.18 -0.87 5.74
N HIS A 125 -0.62 -1.54 4.92
CA HIS A 125 -0.61 -2.99 4.82
C HIS A 125 0.69 -3.52 4.21
N LEU A 126 1.20 -2.88 3.15
CA LEU A 126 2.51 -3.22 2.59
C LEU A 126 3.61 -3.10 3.65
N LEU A 127 3.65 -1.99 4.39
CA LEU A 127 4.63 -1.81 5.46
C LEU A 127 4.45 -2.82 6.60
N LEU A 128 3.20 -3.15 6.97
CA LEU A 128 2.93 -4.17 7.99
C LEU A 128 3.45 -5.55 7.58
N TYR A 129 3.24 -5.92 6.30
CA TYR A 129 3.80 -7.15 5.76
C TYR A 129 5.33 -7.19 5.92
N GLU A 130 6.03 -6.15 5.49
CA GLU A 130 7.48 -6.06 5.56
C GLU A 130 8.01 -6.19 7.01
N ILE A 131 7.34 -5.52 7.94
CA ILE A 131 7.69 -5.57 9.36
C ILE A 131 7.53 -6.99 9.91
N VAL A 132 6.42 -7.66 9.60
CA VAL A 132 6.16 -9.02 10.08
C VAL A 132 7.08 -10.03 9.41
N ALA A 133 7.24 -9.97 8.09
CA ALA A 133 8.07 -10.89 7.33
C ALA A 133 9.55 -10.83 7.72
N ARG A 134 10.04 -9.65 8.13
CA ARG A 134 11.42 -9.43 8.57
C ARG A 134 11.62 -9.58 10.08
N GLY A 135 10.57 -9.79 10.85
CA GLY A 135 10.64 -9.86 12.31
C GLY A 135 11.09 -8.55 12.97
N ILE A 136 10.79 -7.40 12.36
CA ILE A 136 11.16 -6.08 12.92
C ILE A 136 10.36 -5.84 14.21
N GLY A 137 11.06 -5.52 15.29
CA GLY A 137 10.49 -5.32 16.62
C GLY A 137 9.46 -4.19 16.68
N ARG A 138 8.52 -4.30 17.62
CA ARG A 138 7.45 -3.29 17.74
C ARG A 138 7.95 -1.92 18.18
N GLU A 139 9.05 -1.89 18.91
CA GLU A 139 9.70 -0.65 19.40
C GLU A 139 10.40 0.15 18.29
N LYS A 140 10.66 -0.50 17.15
CA LYS A 140 11.39 0.11 16.05
C LYS A 140 10.54 1.14 15.30
N SER A 141 11.18 2.23 14.93
CA SER A 141 10.65 3.24 14.00
C SER A 141 10.94 2.82 12.55
N VAL A 142 9.90 2.75 11.73
CA VAL A 142 10.01 2.28 10.36
C VAL A 142 9.26 3.22 9.43
N VAL A 143 9.94 3.64 8.36
CA VAL A 143 9.35 4.40 7.25
C VAL A 143 9.31 3.51 6.02
N GLY A 144 8.14 3.38 5.39
CA GLY A 144 7.94 2.66 4.13
C GLY A 144 7.62 3.64 3.00
N ILE A 145 8.34 3.53 1.88
CA ILE A 145 8.10 4.33 0.67
C ILE A 145 7.96 3.37 -0.51
N PHE A 146 6.78 3.37 -1.13
CA PHE A 146 6.42 2.45 -2.20
C PHE A 146 6.10 3.23 -3.47
N VAL A 147 6.95 3.09 -4.48
CA VAL A 147 6.85 3.82 -5.76
C VAL A 147 6.18 2.95 -6.80
N GLY A 148 4.89 3.20 -7.01
CA GLY A 148 4.06 2.59 -8.04
C GLY A 148 3.62 3.61 -9.08
N SER A 149 2.34 3.60 -9.47
CA SER A 149 1.75 4.68 -10.31
C SER A 149 1.83 6.05 -9.65
N GLY A 150 1.81 6.09 -8.30
CA GLY A 150 2.07 7.24 -7.43
C GLY A 150 3.20 6.92 -6.45
N ILE A 151 3.35 7.77 -5.43
CA ILE A 151 4.30 7.58 -4.31
C ILE A 151 3.51 7.38 -3.03
N GLY A 152 3.45 6.14 -2.57
CA GLY A 152 2.84 5.77 -1.30
C GLY A 152 3.85 5.83 -0.15
N ASN A 153 3.41 6.31 1.00
CA ASN A 153 4.23 6.41 2.19
C ASN A 153 3.48 5.98 3.44
N SER A 154 4.19 5.27 4.29
CA SER A 154 3.69 4.75 5.56
C SER A 154 4.74 4.92 6.65
N ILE A 155 4.33 5.38 7.82
CA ILE A 155 5.21 5.69 8.95
C ILE A 155 4.71 4.92 10.17
N ARG A 156 5.59 4.13 10.80
CA ARG A 156 5.30 3.41 12.04
C ARG A 156 6.26 3.85 13.14
N LEU A 157 5.69 4.36 14.23
CA LEU A 157 6.43 4.86 15.40
C LEU A 157 5.86 4.21 16.66
N GLY A 158 6.72 3.73 17.55
CA GLY A 158 6.31 3.14 18.83
C GLY A 158 5.29 2.00 18.70
N GLY A 159 5.43 1.17 17.67
CA GLY A 159 4.56 0.03 17.42
C GLY A 159 3.21 0.36 16.78
N SER A 160 2.96 1.62 16.39
CA SER A 160 1.70 2.06 15.80
C SER A 160 1.92 2.88 14.55
N PHE A 161 1.05 2.74 13.55
CA PHE A 161 1.07 3.60 12.38
C PHE A 161 0.76 5.05 12.75
N TRP A 162 1.59 5.97 12.28
CA TRP A 162 1.38 7.40 12.45
C TRP A 162 0.31 7.89 11.48
N ARG A 163 -0.88 8.17 12.01
CA ARG A 163 -2.05 8.54 11.19
C ARG A 163 -2.24 10.05 11.06
N GLY A 164 -1.61 10.84 11.92
CA GLY A 164 -1.84 12.28 11.99
C GLY A 164 -3.24 12.65 12.51
N LYS A 165 -3.56 13.93 12.47
CA LYS A 165 -4.82 14.47 13.00
C LYS A 165 -6.05 13.94 12.24
N HIS A 166 -5.95 13.89 10.92
CA HIS A 166 -7.06 13.56 10.02
C HIS A 166 -6.98 12.15 9.42
N GLY A 167 -5.97 11.35 9.77
CA GLY A 167 -5.71 10.06 9.14
C GLY A 167 -4.90 10.13 7.84
N ALA A 168 -4.42 11.33 7.46
CA ALA A 168 -3.73 11.61 6.20
C ALA A 168 -2.21 11.81 6.35
N ALA A 169 -1.58 11.27 7.39
CA ALA A 169 -0.12 11.26 7.46
C ALA A 169 0.47 10.37 6.36
N GLY A 170 1.71 10.66 5.95
CA GLY A 170 2.38 9.91 4.90
C GLY A 170 1.89 10.28 3.48
N GLU A 171 1.67 11.54 3.22
CA GLU A 171 1.37 12.06 1.87
C GLU A 171 2.65 12.59 1.19
N LEU A 172 3.73 11.78 1.23
CA LEU A 172 5.06 12.13 0.73
C LEU A 172 5.07 12.46 -0.77
N GLY A 173 4.21 11.81 -1.55
CA GLY A 173 4.05 12.11 -2.98
C GLY A 173 3.66 13.56 -3.27
N HIS A 174 3.10 14.26 -2.27
CA HIS A 174 2.72 15.67 -2.38
C HIS A 174 3.75 16.64 -1.78
N PHE A 175 4.93 16.15 -1.42
CA PHE A 175 6.09 17.00 -1.13
C PHE A 175 6.45 17.85 -2.36
N GLN A 176 6.61 19.16 -2.16
CA GLN A 176 6.87 20.09 -3.27
C GLN A 176 8.36 20.19 -3.56
N LEU A 177 8.75 19.89 -4.78
CA LEU A 177 10.13 20.05 -5.26
C LEU A 177 10.39 21.52 -5.65
N PRO A 178 11.47 22.14 -5.19
CA PRO A 178 11.84 23.50 -5.56
C PRO A 178 11.97 23.69 -7.08
N GLY A 179 11.37 24.75 -7.60
CA GLY A 179 11.44 25.10 -9.03
C GLY A 179 10.54 24.28 -9.96
N ARG A 180 9.88 23.23 -9.47
CA ARG A 180 8.92 22.44 -10.24
C ARG A 180 7.56 23.12 -10.33
N LYS A 181 6.89 23.06 -11.51
CA LYS A 181 5.69 23.88 -11.81
C LYS A 181 4.48 23.06 -12.30
N ALA A 182 4.59 21.73 -12.45
CA ALA A 182 3.46 20.93 -12.90
C ALA A 182 2.33 20.92 -11.85
N LEU A 183 1.10 21.14 -12.31
CA LEU A 183 -0.10 21.05 -11.47
C LEU A 183 -0.31 19.59 -11.04
N CYS A 184 -0.55 19.37 -9.77
CA CYS A 184 -0.90 18.08 -9.20
C CYS A 184 -2.42 17.95 -9.03
N ASN A 185 -2.92 16.72 -9.10
CA ASN A 185 -4.36 16.43 -8.87
C ASN A 185 -4.83 16.81 -7.45
N CYS A 186 -3.90 16.93 -6.47
CA CYS A 186 -4.24 17.45 -5.14
C CYS A 186 -4.50 18.97 -5.09
N GLY A 187 -4.35 19.67 -6.21
CA GLY A 187 -4.51 21.11 -6.31
C GLY A 187 -3.23 21.93 -6.12
N ASN A 188 -2.14 21.32 -5.66
CA ASN A 188 -0.84 21.98 -5.49
C ASN A 188 0.01 21.93 -6.77
N VAL A 189 1.08 22.72 -6.78
CA VAL A 189 2.06 22.77 -7.87
C VAL A 189 3.38 22.19 -7.38
N GLY A 190 4.05 21.40 -8.22
CA GLY A 190 5.42 20.92 -7.95
C GLY A 190 5.52 19.66 -7.09
N CYS A 191 4.42 18.95 -6.81
CA CYS A 191 4.45 17.70 -6.05
C CYS A 191 5.37 16.66 -6.71
N VAL A 192 6.21 16.00 -5.91
CA VAL A 192 7.19 15.02 -6.39
C VAL A 192 6.57 13.88 -7.20
N GLU A 193 5.38 13.44 -6.86
CA GLU A 193 4.65 12.40 -7.60
C GLU A 193 4.46 12.73 -9.08
N ARG A 194 4.39 14.03 -9.45
CA ARG A 194 4.31 14.47 -10.84
C ARG A 194 5.62 14.33 -11.61
N TYR A 195 6.74 14.06 -10.93
CA TYR A 195 8.07 14.02 -11.52
C TYR A 195 8.78 12.69 -11.34
N ALA A 196 8.42 11.92 -10.30
CA ALA A 196 9.16 10.75 -9.87
C ALA A 196 8.26 9.55 -9.48
N ALA A 197 7.13 9.37 -10.17
CA ALA A 197 6.25 8.20 -10.00
C ALA A 197 6.01 7.47 -11.34
N GLY A 198 5.41 6.29 -11.32
CA GLY A 198 5.18 5.47 -12.49
C GLY A 198 4.39 6.18 -13.59
N ARG A 199 3.39 7.01 -13.25
CA ARG A 199 2.67 7.84 -14.24
C ARG A 199 3.59 8.81 -14.99
N ARG A 200 4.63 9.29 -14.35
CA ARG A 200 5.64 10.11 -15.01
C ARG A 200 6.48 9.28 -15.99
N LEU A 201 6.82 8.05 -15.63
CA LEU A 201 7.53 7.14 -16.54
C LEU A 201 6.67 6.78 -17.76
N GLU A 202 5.35 6.54 -17.57
CA GLU A 202 4.41 6.33 -18.68
C GLU A 202 4.39 7.54 -19.64
N GLU A 203 4.40 8.77 -19.09
CA GLU A 203 4.48 9.99 -19.88
C GLU A 203 5.80 10.11 -20.61
N ILE A 204 6.93 9.85 -19.94
CA ILE A 204 8.28 9.85 -20.55
C ILE A 204 8.36 8.83 -21.68
N ALA A 205 7.90 7.59 -21.45
CA ALA A 205 7.86 6.56 -22.48
C ALA A 205 7.09 7.02 -23.70
N ARG A 206 5.85 7.47 -23.49
CA ARG A 206 4.97 7.90 -24.59
C ARG A 206 5.53 9.08 -25.41
N VAL A 207 6.19 10.05 -24.77
CA VAL A 207 6.63 11.28 -25.41
C VAL A 207 8.04 11.16 -26.01
N ASN A 208 8.97 10.57 -25.23
CA ASN A 208 10.39 10.53 -25.60
C ASN A 208 10.81 9.21 -26.25
N PHE A 209 10.12 8.11 -25.91
CA PHE A 209 10.49 6.75 -26.34
C PHE A 209 9.24 5.93 -26.76
N PRO A 210 8.46 6.38 -27.77
CA PRO A 210 7.12 5.85 -28.06
C PRO A 210 7.06 4.39 -28.53
N GLN A 211 8.22 3.78 -28.83
CA GLN A 211 8.31 2.36 -29.24
C GLN A 211 8.87 1.46 -28.13
N THR A 212 8.96 1.98 -26.89
CA THR A 212 9.56 1.25 -25.78
C THR A 212 8.51 0.98 -24.70
N GLU A 213 8.43 -0.27 -24.28
CA GLU A 213 7.61 -0.63 -23.14
C GLU A 213 8.18 0.02 -21.87
N ILE A 214 7.30 0.42 -20.95
CA ILE A 214 7.69 1.18 -19.76
C ILE A 214 8.72 0.43 -18.90
N ASP A 215 8.61 -0.89 -18.80
CA ASP A 215 9.49 -1.75 -18.00
C ASP A 215 10.91 -1.89 -18.58
N GLU A 216 11.13 -1.48 -19.81
CA GLU A 216 12.43 -1.46 -20.50
C GLU A 216 13.11 -0.08 -20.48
N LEU A 217 12.44 0.97 -19.98
CA LEU A 217 12.94 2.35 -20.06
C LEU A 217 14.32 2.51 -19.44
N PHE A 218 14.50 2.09 -18.19
CA PHE A 218 15.79 2.21 -17.52
C PHE A 218 16.87 1.32 -18.12
N LEU A 219 16.48 0.13 -18.58
CA LEU A 219 17.42 -0.79 -19.23
C LEU A 219 18.00 -0.21 -20.53
N ARG A 220 17.18 0.49 -21.31
CA ARG A 220 17.58 1.01 -22.62
C ARG A 220 18.09 2.45 -22.58
N TYR A 221 17.57 3.26 -21.68
CA TYR A 221 17.75 4.71 -21.68
C TYR A 221 18.10 5.30 -20.31
N GLY A 222 18.52 4.48 -19.34
CA GLY A 222 18.79 4.90 -17.94
C GLY A 222 19.73 6.10 -17.82
N GLU A 223 20.70 6.24 -18.75
CA GLU A 223 21.66 7.35 -18.80
C GLU A 223 21.11 8.63 -19.46
N GLN A 224 19.84 8.64 -19.89
CA GLN A 224 19.25 9.85 -20.44
C GLN A 224 18.94 10.87 -19.33
N PRO A 225 19.24 12.16 -19.54
CA PRO A 225 19.10 13.18 -18.49
C PRO A 225 17.71 13.25 -17.85
N ILE A 226 16.65 12.93 -18.62
CA ILE A 226 15.28 12.92 -18.12
C ILE A 226 15.03 11.77 -17.11
N LEU A 227 15.70 10.63 -17.24
CA LEU A 227 15.61 9.51 -16.30
C LEU A 227 16.54 9.69 -15.10
N GLU A 228 17.72 10.29 -15.31
CA GLU A 228 18.61 10.69 -14.20
C GLU A 228 17.92 11.74 -13.31
N GLU A 229 17.23 12.70 -13.93
CA GLU A 229 16.43 13.70 -13.20
C GLU A 229 15.29 13.07 -12.41
N PHE A 230 14.61 12.07 -13.00
CA PHE A 230 13.57 11.30 -12.32
C PHE A 230 14.11 10.63 -11.03
N VAL A 231 15.27 9.97 -11.10
CA VAL A 231 15.89 9.29 -9.95
C VAL A 231 16.30 10.30 -8.88
N ARG A 232 16.88 11.41 -9.28
CA ARG A 232 17.28 12.51 -8.37
C ARG A 232 16.05 13.12 -7.68
N ASP A 233 15.00 13.42 -8.43
CA ASP A 233 13.76 13.96 -7.87
C ASP A 233 13.13 13.00 -6.86
N LEU A 234 13.25 11.68 -7.08
CA LEU A 234 12.76 10.66 -6.17
C LEU A 234 13.58 10.59 -4.86
N SER A 235 14.89 10.79 -4.92
CA SER A 235 15.75 10.73 -3.72
C SER A 235 15.45 11.84 -2.70
N ILE A 236 15.06 13.03 -3.16
CA ILE A 236 14.85 14.21 -2.32
C ILE A 236 13.85 13.98 -1.17
N PRO A 237 12.61 13.52 -1.42
CA PRO A 237 11.65 13.27 -0.34
C PRO A 237 12.06 12.11 0.57
N VAL A 238 12.79 11.12 0.08
CA VAL A 238 13.33 10.03 0.90
C VAL A 238 14.33 10.57 1.91
N VAL A 239 15.28 11.41 1.46
CA VAL A 239 16.24 12.11 2.33
C VAL A 239 15.54 12.98 3.35
N ALA A 240 14.50 13.71 2.93
CA ALA A 240 13.73 14.56 3.84
C ALA A 240 13.08 13.74 4.96
N GLU A 241 12.46 12.59 4.65
CA GLU A 241 11.86 11.71 5.65
C GLU A 241 12.89 11.12 6.61
N ILE A 242 14.03 10.65 6.11
CA ILE A 242 15.11 10.14 6.94
C ILE A 242 15.57 11.22 7.94
N ASN A 243 15.78 12.45 7.46
CA ASN A 243 16.21 13.55 8.31
C ASN A 243 15.15 14.03 9.32
N ILE A 244 13.86 13.82 9.03
CA ILE A 244 12.76 14.25 9.92
C ILE A 244 12.46 13.19 10.98
N PHE A 245 12.44 11.90 10.60
CA PHE A 245 11.99 10.83 11.47
C PHE A 245 13.12 10.09 12.18
N ASP A 246 14.37 10.20 11.68
CA ASP A 246 15.51 9.44 12.22
C ASP A 246 15.12 7.97 12.49
N PRO A 247 14.67 7.23 11.44
CA PRO A 247 14.09 5.91 11.64
C PRO A 247 15.16 4.83 11.79
N ASP A 248 14.84 3.75 12.53
CA ASP A 248 15.70 2.55 12.56
C ASP A 248 15.78 1.90 11.16
N TYR A 249 14.67 1.89 10.43
CA TYR A 249 14.58 1.28 9.10
C TYR A 249 13.84 2.15 8.10
N VAL A 250 14.35 2.20 6.89
CA VAL A 250 13.63 2.70 5.71
C VAL A 250 13.39 1.53 4.77
N ILE A 251 12.13 1.25 4.43
CA ILE A 251 11.75 0.21 3.49
C ILE A 251 11.37 0.85 2.18
N LEU A 252 12.12 0.59 1.12
CA LEU A 252 11.90 1.10 -0.22
C LEU A 252 11.35 -0.02 -1.11
N GLY A 253 10.24 0.23 -1.81
CA GLY A 253 9.62 -0.78 -2.65
C GLY A 253 8.74 -0.19 -3.75
N GLY A 254 7.96 -1.07 -4.36
CA GLY A 254 7.05 -0.74 -5.46
C GLY A 254 7.61 -1.04 -6.83
N GLY A 255 6.71 -1.08 -7.82
CA GLY A 255 7.02 -1.53 -9.18
C GLY A 255 8.10 -0.72 -9.88
N VAL A 256 8.23 0.58 -9.59
CA VAL A 256 9.24 1.43 -10.23
C VAL A 256 10.66 1.03 -9.80
N LEU A 257 10.88 0.79 -8.51
CA LEU A 257 12.20 0.39 -8.02
C LEU A 257 12.60 -1.03 -8.46
N SER A 258 11.62 -1.85 -8.83
CA SER A 258 11.82 -3.21 -9.33
C SER A 258 11.95 -3.29 -10.85
N MET A 259 11.88 -2.16 -11.58
CA MET A 259 12.04 -2.14 -13.02
C MET A 259 13.46 -2.57 -13.41
N LYS A 260 13.55 -3.32 -14.51
CA LYS A 260 14.84 -3.74 -15.08
C LYS A 260 15.70 -2.51 -15.44
N GLY A 261 16.93 -2.51 -14.93
CA GLY A 261 17.87 -1.41 -15.18
C GLY A 261 17.62 -0.14 -14.36
N PHE A 262 16.68 -0.14 -13.41
CA PHE A 262 16.56 0.98 -12.47
C PHE A 262 17.89 1.17 -11.76
N PRO A 263 18.49 2.40 -11.72
CA PRO A 263 19.83 2.63 -11.20
C PRO A 263 19.82 2.67 -9.66
N LEU A 264 19.54 1.51 -9.05
CA LEU A 264 19.31 1.36 -7.62
C LEU A 264 20.52 1.78 -6.78
N GLU A 265 21.73 1.41 -7.20
CA GLU A 265 22.96 1.78 -6.48
C GLU A 265 23.15 3.29 -6.45
N GLN A 266 22.96 3.96 -7.59
CA GLN A 266 23.02 5.43 -7.67
C GLN A 266 21.93 6.08 -6.81
N PHE A 267 20.72 5.57 -6.85
CA PHE A 267 19.61 6.06 -6.03
C PHE A 267 19.92 5.96 -4.53
N LEU A 268 20.45 4.83 -4.08
CA LEU A 268 20.86 4.64 -2.68
C LEU A 268 22.05 5.53 -2.29
N GLU A 269 23.00 5.75 -3.20
CA GLU A 269 24.13 6.66 -2.97
C GLU A 269 23.65 8.12 -2.88
N ASP A 270 22.74 8.53 -3.75
CA ASP A 270 22.11 9.86 -3.68
C ASP A 270 21.41 10.09 -2.33
N ILE A 271 20.69 9.09 -1.84
CA ILE A 271 20.06 9.15 -0.51
C ILE A 271 21.12 9.28 0.58
N ARG A 272 22.12 8.40 0.62
CA ARG A 272 23.15 8.41 1.66
C ARG A 272 23.98 9.67 1.66
N SER A 273 24.37 10.18 0.48
CA SER A 273 25.22 11.38 0.36
C SER A 273 24.51 12.64 0.82
N HIS A 274 23.19 12.74 0.63
CA HIS A 274 22.40 13.93 0.99
C HIS A 274 21.73 13.84 2.36
N THR A 275 21.73 12.67 3.00
CA THR A 275 21.24 12.55 4.38
C THR A 275 22.25 13.19 5.35
N ARG A 276 21.71 13.86 6.38
CA ARG A 276 22.52 14.59 7.38
C ARG A 276 23.55 13.68 8.05
N LYS A 277 24.78 14.18 8.19
CA LYS A 277 25.91 13.50 8.85
C LYS A 277 26.14 14.09 10.26
N PRO A 278 26.63 13.31 11.23
CA PRO A 278 26.82 11.85 11.16
C PRO A 278 25.49 11.10 11.18
N TYR A 279 24.48 11.56 11.92
CA TYR A 279 23.19 10.91 12.07
C TYR A 279 22.07 11.75 11.43
N PRO A 280 21.09 11.06 10.83
CA PRO A 280 20.89 9.60 10.68
C PRO A 280 21.73 8.93 9.58
N GLY A 281 22.47 9.65 8.78
CA GLY A 281 23.06 9.19 7.52
C GLY A 281 24.12 8.09 7.63
N GLU A 282 24.72 7.85 8.80
CA GLU A 282 25.76 6.82 8.96
C GLU A 282 25.22 5.46 9.41
N ASP A 283 24.02 5.41 10.03
CA ASP A 283 23.49 4.16 10.58
C ASP A 283 22.04 3.83 10.20
N VAL A 284 21.38 4.68 9.41
CA VAL A 284 20.05 4.34 8.89
C VAL A 284 20.10 3.07 8.02
N GLU A 285 19.31 2.09 8.36
CA GLU A 285 19.22 0.85 7.61
C GLU A 285 18.15 0.95 6.51
N ILE A 286 18.58 0.86 5.24
CA ILE A 286 17.70 0.91 4.08
C ILE A 286 17.50 -0.52 3.57
N LEU A 287 16.26 -0.99 3.60
CA LEU A 287 15.84 -2.30 3.15
C LEU A 287 15.01 -2.19 1.86
N LEU A 288 15.18 -3.15 0.96
CA LEU A 288 14.39 -3.22 -0.26
C LEU A 288 13.25 -4.23 -0.10
N SER A 289 12.04 -3.79 -0.39
CA SER A 289 10.87 -4.66 -0.50
C SER A 289 10.89 -5.37 -1.85
N ASP A 290 10.51 -6.64 -1.87
CA ASP A 290 10.19 -7.29 -3.13
C ASP A 290 8.83 -6.80 -3.67
N ALA A 291 8.64 -6.92 -4.98
CA ALA A 291 7.40 -6.49 -5.64
C ALA A 291 6.37 -7.62 -5.74
N ASP A 292 6.33 -8.54 -4.76
CA ASP A 292 5.35 -9.63 -4.77
C ASP A 292 3.93 -9.08 -4.59
N PRO A 293 3.02 -9.32 -5.55
CA PRO A 293 1.65 -8.83 -5.47
C PRO A 293 0.84 -9.39 -4.30
N ARG A 294 1.33 -10.43 -3.63
CA ARG A 294 0.69 -11.04 -2.44
C ARG A 294 0.95 -10.26 -1.16
N ASN A 295 1.96 -9.39 -1.12
CA ASN A 295 2.36 -8.66 0.09
C ASN A 295 1.25 -7.78 0.64
N GLY A 296 0.48 -7.10 -0.23
CA GLY A 296 -0.68 -6.31 0.18
C GLY A 296 -1.79 -7.16 0.81
N ILE A 297 -2.07 -8.35 0.25
CA ILE A 297 -3.03 -9.32 0.82
C ILE A 297 -2.59 -9.75 2.21
N LEU A 298 -1.32 -10.18 2.36
CA LEU A 298 -0.77 -10.65 3.62
C LEU A 298 -0.75 -9.54 4.68
N GLY A 299 -0.35 -8.34 4.30
CA GLY A 299 -0.37 -7.20 5.21
C GLY A 299 -1.78 -6.83 5.68
N ALA A 300 -2.78 -6.87 4.78
CA ALA A 300 -4.18 -6.69 5.14
C ALA A 300 -4.65 -7.80 6.11
N ALA A 301 -4.31 -9.05 5.84
CA ALA A 301 -4.65 -10.16 6.71
C ALA A 301 -3.99 -10.04 8.11
N TYR A 302 -2.73 -9.64 8.19
CA TYR A 302 -2.06 -9.38 9.47
C TYR A 302 -2.76 -8.25 10.25
N SER A 303 -3.22 -7.21 9.56
CA SER A 303 -4.03 -6.15 10.17
C SER A 303 -5.35 -6.70 10.77
N ALA A 304 -6.03 -7.61 10.05
CA ALA A 304 -7.23 -8.28 10.57
C ALA A 304 -6.92 -9.12 11.82
N LEU A 305 -5.86 -9.93 11.79
CA LEU A 305 -5.44 -10.78 12.91
C LEU A 305 -5.05 -9.94 14.15
N GLU A 306 -4.35 -8.82 13.96
CA GLU A 306 -4.05 -7.87 15.05
C GLU A 306 -5.33 -7.21 15.60
N GLY A 307 -6.24 -6.78 14.72
CA GLY A 307 -7.51 -6.17 15.09
C GLY A 307 -8.40 -7.10 15.94
N LEU A 308 -8.46 -8.38 15.57
CA LEU A 308 -9.18 -9.39 16.34
C LEU A 308 -8.58 -9.62 17.74
N LYS A 309 -7.24 -9.62 17.87
CA LYS A 309 -6.55 -9.78 19.17
C LYS A 309 -6.77 -8.58 20.10
N THR A 310 -6.80 -7.38 19.57
CA THR A 310 -6.93 -6.14 20.36
C THR A 310 -8.38 -5.81 20.75
N GLY A 311 -9.35 -6.48 20.16
CA GLY A 311 -10.79 -6.25 20.39
C GLY A 311 -11.25 -4.84 20.00
N VAL A 312 -10.52 -4.15 19.14
CA VAL A 312 -10.83 -2.78 18.67
C VAL A 312 -12.22 -2.72 18.03
N CYS A 313 -12.66 -3.81 17.42
CA CYS A 313 -13.97 -3.91 16.78
C CYS A 313 -15.15 -4.03 17.77
N ILE A 314 -14.91 -4.51 19.00
CA ILE A 314 -15.99 -4.85 19.96
C ILE A 314 -16.27 -3.69 20.94
N LYS A 315 -15.29 -2.79 21.13
CA LYS A 315 -15.41 -1.70 22.14
C LYS A 315 -16.32 -0.56 21.72
N GLU A 316 -16.59 -0.37 20.43
CA GLU A 316 -17.42 0.73 19.92
C GLU A 316 -18.91 0.47 20.07
N GLU A 317 -19.37 -0.78 19.96
CA GLU A 317 -20.80 -1.11 20.17
C GLU A 317 -21.27 -0.83 21.61
N ARG A 318 -20.38 -0.91 22.60
CA ARG A 318 -20.72 -0.60 24.01
C ARG A 318 -20.77 0.89 24.33
N ARG A 319 -20.25 1.77 23.47
CA ARG A 319 -20.32 3.24 23.66
C ARG A 319 -21.55 3.88 23.03
N MET A 320 -22.27 3.17 22.15
CA MET A 320 -23.51 3.66 21.53
C MET A 320 -24.78 3.16 22.24
N SER A 321 -24.63 2.42 23.35
CA SER A 321 -25.75 1.86 24.14
C SER A 321 -25.91 2.50 25.53
N ILE A 322 -25.42 3.75 25.70
CA ILE A 322 -25.66 4.55 26.92
C ILE A 322 -26.22 5.91 26.53
#